data_1547cf7afc83596653a4f95f197ccfc7
#
_entry.id   1547cf7afc83596653a4f95f197ccfc7
#
_cell.length_a   1.000
_cell.length_b   1.000
_cell.length_c   1.000
_cell.angle_alpha   90.00
_cell.angle_beta   90.00
_cell.angle_gamma   90.00
#
_symmetry.space_group_name_H-M   'P 1'
#
loop_
_entity.id
_entity.type
_entity.pdbx_description
1 polymer ?
#
loop_
_entity_poly.entity_id
_entity_poly.type
_entity_poly.pdbx_seq_one_letter_code
_entity_poly.pdbx_strand_id
1 'polypeptide(L)'
;KGFFYQNGRILLVKPTGSDNRYDIPGGKVKFGESYEQGVYRECLEEINLKIKKAKFIGEDKEREKIYFLVTEWQGEIKLQEEELEKYRWVEVDKVEEYYLTKTAHNGFIDYLLKELNNL
;
A
#
# COMPACT_ATOMS: atom_id res chain seq x y z
N LYS A 1 1.17 4.39 3.31
CA LYS A 1 0.87 3.15 2.60
C LYS A 1 -0.55 3.19 2.06
N GLY A 2 -0.73 2.73 0.82
CA GLY A 2 -2.02 2.69 0.16
C GLY A 2 -2.48 1.27 -0.13
N PHE A 3 -3.63 0.91 0.42
CA PHE A 3 -4.29 -0.33 0.05
C PHE A 3 -5.15 -0.09 -1.17
N PHE A 4 -4.63 -0.40 -2.36
CA PHE A 4 -5.41 -0.34 -3.59
C PHE A 4 -6.33 -1.55 -3.62
N TYR A 5 -7.62 -1.31 -3.55
CA TYR A 5 -8.63 -2.37 -3.38
C TYR A 5 -9.58 -2.42 -4.58
N GLN A 6 -9.71 -3.60 -5.18
CA GLN A 6 -10.72 -3.87 -6.20
C GLN A 6 -11.07 -5.36 -6.22
N ASN A 7 -12.35 -5.66 -6.35
CA ASN A 7 -12.84 -7.04 -6.53
C ASN A 7 -12.32 -8.04 -5.47
N GLY A 8 -12.28 -7.60 -4.21
CA GLY A 8 -11.82 -8.44 -3.10
C GLY A 8 -10.32 -8.62 -3.01
N ARG A 9 -9.54 -7.89 -3.80
CA ARG A 9 -8.07 -8.00 -3.84
C ARG A 9 -7.40 -6.68 -3.55
N ILE A 10 -6.21 -6.75 -2.98
CA ILE A 10 -5.35 -5.60 -2.79
C ILE A 10 -4.04 -5.78 -3.55
N LEU A 11 -3.43 -4.65 -3.89
CA LEU A 11 -2.15 -4.63 -4.60
C LEU A 11 -1.01 -4.73 -3.62
N LEU A 12 -0.16 -5.73 -3.80
CA LEU A 12 1.10 -5.87 -3.09
C LEU A 12 2.26 -5.67 -4.05
N VAL A 13 3.35 -5.10 -3.56
CA VAL A 13 4.57 -4.87 -4.33
C VAL A 13 5.73 -5.57 -3.65
N LYS A 14 6.68 -6.04 -4.45
CA LYS A 14 7.88 -6.71 -3.93
C LYS A 14 9.07 -5.80 -4.07
N PRO A 15 9.64 -5.32 -2.94
CA PRO A 15 10.86 -4.53 -2.99
C PRO A 15 12.01 -5.32 -3.58
N THR A 16 12.83 -4.65 -4.36
CA THR A 16 14.02 -5.25 -4.97
C THR A 16 14.93 -5.80 -3.88
N GLY A 17 15.30 -7.08 -4.01
CA GLY A 17 16.19 -7.73 -3.05
C GLY A 17 15.54 -8.20 -1.75
N SER A 18 14.21 -8.16 -1.65
CA SER A 18 13.50 -8.56 -0.43
C SER A 18 13.17 -10.06 -0.35
N ASP A 19 13.88 -10.91 -1.09
CA ASP A 19 13.59 -12.34 -1.21
C ASP A 19 12.16 -12.55 -1.76
N ASN A 20 11.24 -13.15 -1.04
CA ASN A 20 9.87 -13.33 -1.48
C ASN A 20 8.87 -12.53 -0.64
N ARG A 21 9.35 -11.48 0.02
CA ARG A 21 8.49 -10.67 0.89
C ARG A 21 7.89 -9.50 0.14
N TYR A 22 6.58 -9.35 0.25
CA TYR A 22 5.84 -8.26 -0.35
C TYR A 22 5.51 -7.17 0.67
N ASP A 23 5.18 -6.01 0.19
CA ASP A 23 4.82 -4.84 1.01
C ASP A 23 3.66 -4.11 0.35
N ILE A 24 3.11 -3.13 1.05
CA ILE A 24 2.06 -2.24 0.58
C ILE A 24 2.70 -1.04 -0.11
N PRO A 25 2.20 -0.58 -1.26
CA PRO A 25 2.76 0.61 -1.92
C PRO A 25 2.71 1.84 -1.03
N GLY A 26 3.70 2.70 -1.19
CA GLY A 26 3.80 3.96 -0.46
C GLY A 26 5.11 4.07 0.28
N GLY A 27 5.55 5.29 0.52
CA GLY A 27 6.80 5.58 1.20
C GLY A 27 6.64 6.61 2.30
N LYS A 28 7.73 7.25 2.67
CA LYS A 28 7.75 8.24 3.73
C LYS A 28 7.22 9.58 3.25
N VAL A 29 6.48 10.25 4.13
CA VAL A 29 6.03 11.63 3.90
C VAL A 29 7.24 12.56 3.99
N LYS A 30 7.37 13.48 3.03
CA LYS A 30 8.41 14.50 3.04
C LYS A 30 8.00 15.67 3.93
N PHE A 31 8.99 16.42 4.37
CA PHE A 31 8.74 17.65 5.13
C PHE A 31 7.83 18.59 4.32
N GLY A 32 6.80 19.09 4.95
CA GLY A 32 5.85 19.99 4.31
C GLY A 32 4.69 19.34 3.59
N GLU A 33 4.71 18.02 3.43
CA GLU A 33 3.58 17.28 2.87
C GLU A 33 2.58 16.85 3.94
N SER A 34 1.29 16.81 3.58
CA SER A 34 0.33 16.07 4.40
C SER A 34 0.54 14.56 4.16
N TYR A 35 -0.04 13.74 5.02
CA TYR A 35 0.00 12.28 4.85
C TYR A 35 -0.61 11.86 3.53
N GLU A 36 -1.73 12.46 3.16
CA GLU A 36 -2.41 12.18 1.90
C GLU A 36 -1.55 12.56 0.70
N GLN A 37 -0.95 13.75 0.71
CA GLN A 37 -0.03 14.18 -0.35
C GLN A 37 1.14 13.21 -0.51
N GLY A 38 1.69 12.76 0.61
CA GLY A 38 2.80 11.82 0.60
C GLY A 38 2.45 10.49 -0.05
N VAL A 39 1.31 9.90 0.31
CA VAL A 39 0.91 8.62 -0.28
C VAL A 39 0.58 8.78 -1.76
N TYR A 40 -0.04 9.88 -2.15
CA TYR A 40 -0.35 10.16 -3.56
C TYR A 40 0.93 10.25 -4.38
N ARG A 41 1.90 11.01 -3.89
CA ARG A 41 3.19 11.19 -4.57
C ARG A 41 3.96 9.86 -4.67
N GLU A 42 4.09 9.15 -3.56
CA GLU A 42 4.85 7.89 -3.53
C GLU A 42 4.25 6.83 -4.44
N CYS A 43 2.94 6.69 -4.45
CA CYS A 43 2.30 5.71 -5.32
C CYS A 43 2.46 6.07 -6.80
N LEU A 44 2.41 7.36 -7.13
CA LEU A 44 2.65 7.78 -8.50
C LEU A 44 4.11 7.49 -8.93
N GLU A 45 5.07 7.76 -8.06
CA GLU A 45 6.48 7.49 -8.32
C GLU A 45 6.80 6.00 -8.41
N GLU A 46 6.30 5.21 -7.48
CA GLU A 46 6.65 3.80 -7.35
C GLU A 46 5.94 2.90 -8.36
N ILE A 47 4.67 3.13 -8.61
CA ILE A 47 3.83 2.22 -9.40
C ILE A 47 3.04 2.89 -10.52
N ASN A 48 3.23 4.19 -10.72
CA ASN A 48 2.59 4.96 -11.79
C ASN A 48 1.05 5.02 -11.70
N LEU A 49 0.50 4.85 -10.52
CA LEU A 49 -0.94 4.99 -10.31
C LEU A 49 -1.26 6.32 -9.65
N LYS A 50 -2.14 7.08 -10.30
CA LYS A 50 -2.61 8.37 -9.78
C LYS A 50 -3.86 8.14 -8.96
N ILE A 51 -3.74 8.32 -7.64
CA ILE A 51 -4.86 8.15 -6.73
C ILE A 51 -5.89 9.24 -6.94
N LYS A 52 -7.15 8.86 -7.10
CA LYS A 52 -8.28 9.78 -7.23
C LYS A 52 -9.11 9.86 -5.97
N LYS A 53 -9.22 8.75 -5.22
CA LYS A 53 -10.00 8.70 -4.00
C LYS A 53 -9.33 7.76 -3.01
N ALA A 54 -9.02 8.30 -1.84
CA ALA A 54 -8.42 7.55 -0.74
C ALA A 54 -9.03 8.00 0.58
N LYS A 55 -9.15 7.06 1.52
CA LYS A 55 -9.67 7.31 2.85
C LYS A 55 -8.61 6.92 3.87
N PHE A 56 -8.29 7.81 4.81
CA PHE A 56 -7.43 7.49 5.94
C PHE A 56 -8.12 6.42 6.80
N ILE A 57 -7.43 5.32 7.09
CA ILE A 57 -8.01 4.21 7.86
C ILE A 57 -7.24 3.87 9.11
N GLY A 58 -6.03 4.35 9.29
CA GLY A 58 -5.30 4.09 10.52
C GLY A 58 -3.88 4.61 10.51
N GLU A 59 -3.32 4.67 11.70
CA GLU A 59 -1.94 5.09 11.92
C GLU A 59 -1.28 4.16 12.94
N ASP A 60 -0.09 3.68 12.63
CA ASP A 60 0.78 2.98 13.57
C ASP A 60 1.90 3.94 13.96
N LYS A 61 1.73 4.61 15.10
CA LYS A 61 2.68 5.62 15.55
C LYS A 61 4.04 5.03 15.90
N GLU A 62 4.04 3.83 16.44
CA GLU A 62 5.28 3.16 16.84
C GLU A 62 6.18 2.88 15.64
N ARG A 63 5.58 2.48 14.50
CA ARG A 63 6.31 2.19 13.28
C ARG A 63 6.30 3.32 12.27
N GLU A 64 5.68 4.43 12.62
CA GLU A 64 5.56 5.61 11.74
C GLU A 64 4.91 5.27 10.40
N LYS A 65 3.84 4.46 10.42
CA LYS A 65 3.10 4.07 9.24
C LYS A 65 1.69 4.66 9.25
N ILE A 66 1.29 5.17 8.09
CA ILE A 66 -0.04 5.73 7.87
C ILE A 66 -0.69 4.89 6.77
N TYR A 67 -1.95 4.53 6.97
CA TYR A 67 -2.67 3.66 6.03
C TYR A 67 -3.89 4.34 5.43
N PHE A 68 -4.01 4.22 4.11
CA PHE A 68 -5.16 4.71 3.34
C PHE A 68 -5.79 3.57 2.56
N LEU A 69 -7.12 3.57 2.48
CA LEU A 69 -7.85 2.70 1.55
C LEU A 69 -8.04 3.47 0.25
N VAL A 70 -7.51 2.94 -0.84
CA VAL A 70 -7.57 3.57 -2.17
C VAL A 70 -8.61 2.81 -3.01
N THR A 71 -9.68 3.50 -3.40
CA THR A 71 -10.79 2.89 -4.14
C THR A 71 -10.93 3.37 -5.58
N GLU A 72 -10.31 4.50 -5.91
CA GLU A 72 -10.32 5.02 -7.28
C GLU A 72 -8.94 5.53 -7.65
N TRP A 73 -8.46 5.14 -8.83
CA TRP A 73 -7.17 5.57 -9.36
C TRP A 73 -7.17 5.51 -10.87
N GLN A 74 -6.16 6.15 -11.49
CA GLN A 74 -5.94 6.14 -12.93
C GLN A 74 -4.53 5.69 -13.25
N GLY A 75 -4.36 5.12 -14.43
CA GLY A 75 -3.07 4.72 -14.95
C GLY A 75 -2.90 3.22 -15.00
N GLU A 76 -1.80 2.79 -15.58
CA GLU A 76 -1.40 1.40 -15.65
C GLU A 76 -0.17 1.21 -14.76
N ILE A 77 -0.10 0.07 -14.08
CA ILE A 77 1.01 -0.22 -13.19
C ILE A 77 2.31 -0.26 -14.00
N LYS A 78 3.25 0.57 -13.56
CA LYS A 78 4.61 0.58 -14.07
C LYS A 78 5.53 0.77 -12.90
N LEU A 79 6.30 -0.26 -12.58
CA LEU A 79 7.15 -0.27 -11.38
C LEU A 79 8.40 0.59 -11.58
N GLN A 80 8.79 1.27 -10.51
CA GLN A 80 10.09 1.93 -10.40
C GLN A 80 11.13 0.84 -10.15
N GLU A 81 11.83 0.42 -11.21
CA GLU A 81 12.67 -0.79 -11.21
C GLU A 81 13.79 -0.80 -10.17
N GLU A 82 14.31 0.37 -9.80
CA GLU A 82 15.34 0.44 -8.76
C GLU A 82 14.83 0.04 -7.38
N GLU A 83 13.53 0.19 -7.15
CA GLU A 83 12.94 -0.06 -5.84
C GLU A 83 12.01 -1.25 -5.77
N LEU A 84 11.31 -1.53 -6.87
CA LEU A 84 10.32 -2.60 -6.93
C LEU A 84 10.56 -3.51 -8.11
N GLU A 85 10.45 -4.83 -7.89
CA GLU A 85 10.69 -5.80 -8.97
C GLU A 85 9.44 -6.55 -9.43
N LYS A 86 8.39 -6.62 -8.60
CA LYS A 86 7.16 -7.33 -8.92
C LYS A 86 5.97 -6.69 -8.24
N TYR A 87 4.78 -6.95 -8.77
CA TYR A 87 3.53 -6.64 -8.09
C TYR A 87 2.56 -7.80 -8.21
N ARG A 88 1.56 -7.84 -7.33
CA ARG A 88 0.57 -8.89 -7.32
C ARG A 88 -0.73 -8.40 -6.73
N TRP A 89 -1.84 -8.75 -7.36
CA TRP A 89 -3.17 -8.57 -6.78
C TRP A 89 -3.49 -9.81 -5.96
N VAL A 90 -3.73 -9.63 -4.66
CA VAL A 90 -3.91 -10.74 -3.71
C VAL A 90 -5.25 -10.62 -3.03
N GLU A 91 -5.99 -11.74 -2.95
CA GLU A 91 -7.23 -11.77 -2.18
C GLU A 91 -6.97 -11.38 -0.73
N VAL A 92 -7.85 -10.55 -0.16
CA VAL A 92 -7.64 -9.97 1.17
C VAL A 92 -7.40 -11.04 2.24
N ASP A 93 -8.12 -12.15 2.18
CA ASP A 93 -7.98 -13.24 3.15
C ASP A 93 -6.69 -14.05 3.00
N LYS A 94 -5.93 -13.83 1.93
CA LYS A 94 -4.67 -14.51 1.66
C LYS A 94 -3.43 -13.64 1.80
N VAL A 95 -3.62 -12.38 2.17
CA VAL A 95 -2.50 -11.43 2.27
C VAL A 95 -1.40 -11.92 3.22
N GLU A 96 -1.78 -12.55 4.31
CA GLU A 96 -0.82 -13.04 5.30
C GLU A 96 0.10 -14.15 4.77
N GLU A 97 -0.31 -14.85 3.70
CA GLU A 97 0.51 -15.88 3.05
C GLU A 97 1.68 -15.27 2.29
N TYR A 98 1.56 -13.98 1.90
CA TYR A 98 2.63 -13.24 1.25
C TYR A 98 3.35 -12.47 2.33
N TYR A 99 4.36 -13.06 2.89
CA TYR A 99 5.04 -12.47 4.03
C TYR A 99 5.60 -11.10 3.70
N LEU A 100 5.22 -10.13 4.50
CA LEU A 100 5.56 -8.74 4.29
C LEU A 100 6.97 -8.43 4.80
N THR A 101 7.51 -7.29 4.41
CA THR A 101 8.84 -6.85 4.85
C THR A 101 8.89 -6.70 6.36
N LYS A 102 10.11 -6.61 6.92
CA LYS A 102 10.29 -6.44 8.36
C LYS A 102 9.64 -5.18 8.92
N THR A 103 9.44 -4.18 8.08
CA THR A 103 8.80 -2.93 8.48
C THR A 103 7.28 -3.01 8.49
N ALA A 104 6.73 -4.02 7.83
CA ALA A 104 5.31 -4.31 7.86
C ALA A 104 5.04 -5.34 8.95
N HIS A 105 3.88 -5.28 9.56
CA HIS A 105 3.46 -6.23 10.58
C HIS A 105 2.00 -6.59 10.37
N ASN A 106 1.57 -7.68 10.97
CA ASN A 106 0.22 -8.19 10.74
C ASN A 106 -0.89 -7.24 11.19
N GLY A 107 -0.58 -6.31 12.10
CA GLY A 107 -1.57 -5.34 12.58
C GLY A 107 -2.12 -4.43 11.49
N PHE A 108 -1.39 -4.22 10.38
CA PHE A 108 -1.88 -3.35 9.32
C PHE A 108 -3.15 -3.91 8.65
N ILE A 109 -3.27 -5.22 8.58
CA ILE A 109 -4.43 -5.85 7.94
C ILE A 109 -5.71 -5.59 8.74
N ASP A 110 -5.61 -5.39 10.04
CA ASP A 110 -6.77 -5.11 10.87
C ASP A 110 -7.43 -3.80 10.51
N TYR A 111 -6.65 -2.78 10.16
CA TYR A 111 -7.19 -1.51 9.67
C TYR A 111 -8.00 -1.72 8.38
N LEU A 112 -7.45 -2.51 7.46
CA LEU A 112 -8.11 -2.81 6.20
C LEU A 112 -9.39 -3.59 6.40
N LEU A 113 -9.34 -4.67 7.18
CA LEU A 113 -10.51 -5.53 7.42
C LEU A 113 -11.65 -4.77 8.09
N LYS A 114 -11.31 -3.94 9.07
CA LYS A 114 -12.30 -3.11 9.76
C LYS A 114 -13.02 -2.18 8.78
N GLU A 115 -12.26 -1.56 7.89
CA GLU A 115 -12.83 -0.63 6.91
C GLU A 115 -13.68 -1.35 5.87
N LEU A 116 -13.24 -2.50 5.39
CA LEU A 116 -14.00 -3.29 4.41
C LEU A 116 -15.32 -3.81 4.98
N ASN A 117 -15.37 -4.10 6.27
CA ASN A 117 -16.60 -4.54 6.93
C ASN A 117 -17.64 -3.42 7.04
N ASN A 118 -17.25 -2.18 6.81
CA ASN A 118 -18.14 -1.02 6.86
C ASN A 118 -18.60 -0.58 5.46
N LEU A 119 -18.22 -1.28 4.41
CA LEU A 119 -18.63 -0.95 3.05
C LEU A 119 -20.01 -1.51 2.71
#